data_b9883539869e52666ca50df3bb62d0b1
#
_entry.id   b9883539869e52666ca50df3bb62d0b1
#
_cell.length_a   1.000
_cell.length_b   1.000
_cell.length_c   1.000
_cell.angle_alpha   90.00
_cell.angle_beta   90.00
_cell.angle_gamma   90.00
#
_symmetry.space_group_name_H-M   'P 1'
#
loop_
_entity.id
_entity.type
_entity.pdbx_description
1 polymer ?
#
loop_
_entity_poly.entity_id
_entity_poly.type
_entity_poly.pdbx_seq_one_letter_code
_entity_poly.pdbx_strand_id
1 'polypeptide(L)' 'MAAESQVQAGRRYRAMTSSMPSQLSNIVWEVDRLTVGTDGIQYVRLIRSDDRGRQKIVSLEALLDRHYFRPDQ' A
#
# COMPACT_ATOMS: atom_id res chain seq x y z
N MET A 1 4.60 14.68 14.37
CA MET A 1 3.69 14.27 13.28
C MET A 1 3.70 12.77 13.14
N ALA A 2 2.55 12.16 13.18
CA ALA A 2 2.46 10.72 13.11
C ALA A 2 2.78 10.23 11.70
N ALA A 3 3.47 9.08 11.60
CA ALA A 3 3.85 8.52 10.30
C ALA A 3 2.62 8.16 9.46
N GLU A 4 1.54 7.74 10.11
CA GLU A 4 0.32 7.35 9.41
C GLU A 4 -0.35 8.50 8.69
N SER A 5 -0.01 9.75 9.03
CA SER A 5 -0.57 10.88 8.32
C SER A 5 -0.12 10.93 6.87
N GLN A 6 0.91 10.17 6.50
CA GLN A 6 1.39 10.08 5.13
C GLN A 6 0.52 9.14 4.28
N VAL A 7 -0.26 8.30 4.92
CA VAL A 7 -1.07 7.30 4.22
C VAL A 7 -2.52 7.72 4.31
N GLN A 8 -3.06 8.19 3.20
CA GLN A 8 -4.42 8.70 3.13
C GLN A 8 -5.15 8.05 1.96
N ALA A 9 -6.47 8.01 2.05
CA ALA A 9 -7.29 7.52 0.95
C ALA A 9 -6.96 8.29 -0.33
N GLY A 10 -6.81 7.58 -1.43
CA GLY A 10 -6.46 8.17 -2.71
C GLY A 10 -4.98 8.21 -3.02
N ARG A 11 -4.12 8.00 -2.02
CA ARG A 11 -2.68 7.92 -2.26
C ARG A 11 -2.37 6.64 -3.02
N ARG A 12 -1.35 6.68 -3.86
CA ARG A 12 -0.97 5.55 -4.70
C ARG A 12 0.41 5.07 -4.34
N TYR A 13 0.57 3.76 -4.41
CA TYR A 13 1.84 3.09 -4.14
C TYR A 13 2.12 2.10 -5.24
N ARG A 14 3.37 2.06 -5.68
CA ARG A 14 3.80 1.12 -6.71
C ARG A 14 4.44 -0.08 -6.04
N ALA A 15 3.98 -1.27 -6.43
CA ALA A 15 4.52 -2.50 -5.87
C ALA A 15 5.91 -2.75 -6.41
N MET A 16 6.77 -3.32 -5.56
CA MET A 16 8.10 -3.78 -6.00
C MET A 16 7.97 -5.20 -6.52
N THR A 17 8.76 -5.54 -7.53
CA THR A 17 8.76 -6.92 -8.03
C THR A 17 9.52 -7.81 -7.05
N SER A 18 8.96 -9.00 -6.81
CA SER A 18 9.57 -9.93 -5.87
C SER A 18 10.85 -10.55 -6.40
N SER A 19 10.96 -10.71 -7.72
CA SER A 19 12.14 -11.33 -8.33
C SER A 19 13.29 -10.35 -8.46
N MET A 20 13.00 -9.05 -8.50
CA MET A 20 14.00 -8.00 -8.60
C MET A 20 13.57 -6.85 -7.70
N PRO A 21 13.81 -6.97 -6.40
CA PRO A 21 13.25 -6.03 -5.42
C PRO A 21 13.71 -4.58 -5.60
N SER A 22 14.78 -4.36 -6.34
CA SER A 22 15.23 -2.99 -6.62
C SER A 22 14.45 -2.34 -7.77
N GLN A 23 13.62 -3.09 -8.47
CA GLN A 23 12.85 -2.59 -9.61
C GLN A 23 11.38 -2.41 -9.24
N LEU A 24 10.81 -1.32 -9.72
CA LEU A 24 9.38 -1.07 -9.58
C LEU A 24 8.62 -1.86 -10.63
N SER A 25 7.51 -2.45 -10.21
CA SER A 25 6.60 -3.08 -11.14
C SER A 25 5.69 -2.03 -11.79
N ASN A 26 4.87 -2.47 -12.74
CA ASN A 26 3.86 -1.58 -13.32
C ASN A 26 2.56 -1.59 -12.54
N ILE A 27 2.52 -2.33 -11.43
CA ILE A 27 1.31 -2.47 -10.63
C ILE A 27 1.26 -1.35 -9.61
N VAL A 28 0.21 -0.54 -9.71
CA VAL A 28 -0.03 0.58 -8.78
C VAL A 28 -1.28 0.28 -7.97
N TRP A 29 -1.17 0.47 -6.66
CA TRP A 29 -2.26 0.27 -5.72
C TRP A 29 -2.66 1.61 -5.13
N GLU A 30 -3.95 1.84 -5.05
CA GLU A 30 -4.50 3.05 -4.46
C GLU A 30 -5.07 2.71 -3.08
N VAL A 31 -4.80 3.57 -2.11
CA VAL A 31 -5.32 3.40 -0.76
C VAL A 31 -6.82 3.70 -0.76
N ASP A 32 -7.61 2.71 -0.36
CA ASP A 32 -9.04 2.87 -0.21
C ASP A 32 -9.38 3.39 1.18
N ARG A 33 -8.86 2.72 2.21
CA ARG A 33 -9.07 3.18 3.59
C ARG A 33 -8.09 2.50 4.53
N LEU A 34 -7.98 3.07 5.73
CA LEU A 34 -7.22 2.49 6.82
C LEU A 34 -8.20 1.95 7.86
N THR A 35 -7.86 0.82 8.43
CA THR A 35 -8.65 0.20 9.50
C THR A 35 -7.72 -0.27 10.60
N VAL A 36 -8.29 -0.47 11.78
CA VAL A 36 -7.54 -1.03 12.91
C VAL A 36 -8.17 -2.38 13.23
N GLY A 37 -7.35 -3.43 13.23
CA GLY A 37 -7.81 -4.77 13.56
C GLY A 37 -8.06 -4.93 15.05
N THR A 38 -8.68 -6.04 15.41
CA THR A 38 -8.94 -6.36 16.81
C THR A 38 -7.65 -6.57 17.59
N ASP A 39 -6.56 -6.85 16.90
CA ASP A 39 -5.22 -7.01 17.49
C ASP A 39 -4.52 -5.66 17.71
N GLY A 40 -5.15 -4.55 17.35
CA GLY A 40 -4.56 -3.22 17.45
C GLY A 40 -3.66 -2.86 16.30
N ILE A 41 -3.48 -3.73 15.34
CA ILE A 41 -2.61 -3.48 14.18
C ILE A 41 -3.40 -2.67 13.15
N GLN A 42 -2.74 -1.68 12.57
CA GLN A 42 -3.35 -0.87 11.51
C GLN A 42 -3.17 -1.57 10.17
N TYR A 43 -4.25 -1.63 9.41
CA TYR A 43 -4.27 -2.24 8.08
C TYR A 43 -4.73 -1.23 7.05
N VAL A 44 -4.27 -1.43 5.82
CA VAL A 44 -4.62 -0.58 4.69
C VAL A 44 -5.27 -1.45 3.63
N ARG A 45 -6.46 -1.05 3.21
CA ARG A 45 -7.12 -1.70 2.09
C ARG A 45 -6.67 -1.01 0.81
N LEU A 46 -6.16 -1.82 -0.12
CA LEU A 46 -5.63 -1.33 -1.39
C LEU A 46 -6.50 -1.81 -2.54
N ILE A 47 -6.70 -0.93 -3.50
CA ILE A 47 -7.42 -1.24 -4.74
C ILE A 47 -6.45 -1.03 -5.89
N ARG A 48 -6.39 -2.01 -6.79
CA ARG A 48 -5.51 -1.91 -7.94
C ARG A 48 -6.00 -0.83 -8.89
N SER A 49 -5.10 0.04 -9.32
CA SER A 49 -5.49 1.19 -10.14
C SER A 49 -6.00 0.80 -11.53
N ASP A 50 -5.43 -0.26 -12.11
CA ASP A 50 -5.80 -0.71 -13.46
C ASP A 50 -6.93 -1.74 -13.46
N ASP A 51 -7.29 -2.24 -12.29
CA ASP A 51 -8.35 -3.23 -12.17
C ASP A 51 -8.97 -3.08 -10.78
N ARG A 52 -9.95 -2.23 -10.68
CA ARG A 52 -10.53 -1.86 -9.39
C ARG A 52 -11.31 -3.01 -8.72
N GLY A 53 -11.53 -4.09 -9.45
CA GLY A 53 -12.07 -5.30 -8.86
C GLY A 53 -11.06 -6.06 -8.01
N ARG A 54 -9.77 -5.77 -8.18
CA ARG A 54 -8.72 -6.43 -7.41
C ARG A 54 -8.38 -5.61 -6.18
N GLN A 55 -8.46 -6.25 -5.04
CA GLN A 55 -8.24 -5.62 -3.75
C GLN A 55 -7.34 -6.51 -2.90
N LYS A 56 -6.62 -5.89 -1.99
CA LYS A 56 -5.90 -6.63 -0.96
C LYS A 56 -5.75 -5.78 0.28
N ILE A 57 -5.44 -6.43 1.38
CA ILE A 57 -5.23 -5.77 2.65
C ILE A 57 -3.81 -6.06 3.09
N VAL A 58 -3.08 -5.01 3.44
CA VAL A 58 -1.72 -5.13 3.97
C VAL A 58 -1.65 -4.35 5.28
N SER A 59 -0.68 -4.68 6.12
CA SER A 59 -0.46 -3.87 7.30
C SER A 59 0.11 -2.51 6.88
N LEU A 60 -0.16 -1.49 7.69
CA LEU A 60 0.41 -0.16 7.44
C LEU A 60 1.94 -0.24 7.37
N GLU A 61 2.53 -1.03 8.25
CA GLU A 61 3.97 -1.19 8.29
C GLU A 61 4.50 -1.77 6.97
N ALA A 62 3.81 -2.77 6.42
CA ALA A 62 4.22 -3.36 5.15
C ALA A 62 4.09 -2.36 3.99
N LEU A 63 3.05 -1.54 4.01
CA LEU A 63 2.87 -0.53 2.96
C LEU A 63 3.99 0.49 2.98
N LEU A 64 4.48 0.82 4.16
CA LEU A 64 5.55 1.81 4.31
C LEU A 64 6.94 1.20 4.15
N ASP A 65 7.04 -0.11 3.98
CA ASP A 65 8.30 -0.79 3.78
C ASP A 65 8.73 -0.66 2.31
N ARG A 66 9.84 0.01 2.09
CA ARG A 66 10.33 0.29 0.75
C ARG A 66 10.75 -0.96 -0.03
N HIS A 67 10.87 -2.08 0.63
CA HIS A 67 11.14 -3.35 -0.06
C HIS A 67 9.90 -3.86 -0.79
N TYR A 68 8.72 -3.46 -0.36
CA TYR A 68 7.47 -3.96 -0.94
C TYR A 68 6.72 -2.92 -1.75
N PHE A 69 6.76 -1.67 -1.32
CA PHE A 69 6.01 -0.60 -1.96
C PHE A 69 6.80 0.70 -1.96
N ARG A 70 6.52 1.54 -2.96
CA ARG A 70 7.05 2.90 -3.00
C ARG A 70 5.94 3.85 -3.39
N PRO A 71 5.94 5.07 -2.83
CA PRO A 71 4.95 6.06 -3.24
C PRO A 71 5.03 6.31 -4.75
N ASP A 72 3.87 6.34 -5.38
CA ASP A 72 3.75 6.64 -6.80
C ASP A 72 3.23 8.06 -6.95
N GLN A 73 4.11 8.95 -7.31
CA GLN A 73 3.75 10.36 -7.42
C GLN A 73 3.87 10.89 -8.83
#